data_96c0ce76be7f8dafc17b1b7cf510e49b
#
_entry.id   96c0ce76be7f8dafc17b1b7cf510e49b
#
_cell.length_a   1.000
_cell.length_b   1.000
_cell.length_c   1.000
_cell.angle_alpha   90.00
_cell.angle_beta   90.00
_cell.angle_gamma   90.00
#
_symmetry.space_group_name_H-M   'P 1'
#
loop_
_entity.id
_entity.type
_entity.pdbx_description
1 polymer ?
#
loop_
_entity_poly.entity_id
_entity_poly.type
_entity_poly.pdbx_seq_one_letter_code
_entity_poly.pdbx_strand_id
1 'polypeptide(L)'
;MPFRNGDELTKAASDLWNRALDESRTAPWIETRETSMGRIEVRQEPIGPTVGIVAFNGPHMQFALAIIPGLLAGNTMIIKLPPECRMLGYLFADAAAEADFPPGVLSILAGDADVSQYLVEHPGIAAVHFTGGTEVGMSVMHACADRVANLVLELGGKSAAIVAADADLDLAVPALVDAMALYSGQICVAMTRLLVAREIHDEVVDRLVAGLEALTMGDPANLDTTWGPLAAPRFLDRAENYIERAVAGGATIATGGARPSGLEGYFLEPTLLTNVNNDMEAAQNEIFGPVFCVIPFDNLDEAVAIANDSRYGLSGSVFTTDEQAGLDVARRVRSGVFIINGTFPCLAAPFGGVKQSGFGREGGPEGLFALTQTKSITLSVAAGATA
;
A
#
# COMPACT_ATOMS: atom_id res chain seq x y z
N MET A 1 8.90 -11.69 -7.85
CA MET A 1 9.84 -10.61 -7.44
C MET A 1 11.26 -11.15 -7.54
N PRO A 2 12.21 -10.43 -8.14
CA PRO A 2 13.62 -10.82 -8.15
C PRO A 2 14.20 -10.98 -6.75
N PHE A 3 15.06 -11.98 -6.57
CA PHE A 3 15.64 -12.34 -5.26
C PHE A 3 16.44 -11.19 -4.62
N ARG A 4 17.16 -10.41 -5.45
CA ARG A 4 17.93 -9.24 -4.97
C ARG A 4 17.09 -8.23 -4.16
N ASN A 5 15.81 -8.08 -4.47
CA ASN A 5 14.91 -7.18 -3.75
C ASN A 5 14.34 -7.84 -2.47
N GLY A 6 14.41 -9.17 -2.37
CA GLY A 6 13.88 -9.94 -1.24
C GLY A 6 14.59 -9.65 0.07
N ASP A 7 15.93 -9.58 0.04
CA ASP A 7 16.75 -9.33 1.23
C ASP A 7 16.49 -7.95 1.83
N GLU A 8 16.44 -6.91 0.98
CA GLU A 8 16.16 -5.53 1.43
C GLU A 8 14.77 -5.40 2.04
N LEU A 9 13.77 -6.00 1.41
CA LEU A 9 12.39 -5.95 1.89
C LEU A 9 12.18 -6.78 3.16
N THR A 10 12.86 -7.92 3.28
CA THR A 10 12.84 -8.73 4.51
C THR A 10 13.49 -7.97 5.68
N LYS A 11 14.61 -7.29 5.42
CA LYS A 11 15.25 -6.44 6.42
C LYS A 11 14.35 -5.27 6.81
N ALA A 12 13.75 -4.58 5.84
CA ALA A 12 12.83 -3.48 6.11
C ALA A 12 11.62 -3.93 6.95
N ALA A 13 11.05 -5.12 6.67
CA ALA A 13 9.98 -5.68 7.50
C ALA A 13 10.45 -5.96 8.93
N SER A 14 11.65 -6.54 9.11
CA SER A 14 12.22 -6.81 10.44
C SER A 14 12.48 -5.51 11.23
N ASP A 15 12.96 -4.47 10.56
CA ASP A 15 13.16 -3.16 11.17
C ASP A 15 11.83 -2.53 11.64
N LEU A 16 10.76 -2.69 10.84
CA LEU A 16 9.42 -2.23 11.22
C LEU A 16 8.84 -3.03 12.40
N TRP A 17 9.08 -4.34 12.47
CA TRP A 17 8.67 -5.16 13.64
C TRP A 17 9.34 -4.67 14.91
N ASN A 18 10.66 -4.49 14.88
CA ASN A 18 11.41 -3.98 16.03
C ASN A 18 10.95 -2.58 16.43
N ARG A 19 10.67 -1.71 15.46
CA ARG A 19 10.13 -0.38 15.71
C ARG A 19 8.76 -0.46 16.40
N ALA A 20 7.82 -1.28 15.92
CA ALA A 20 6.51 -1.44 16.54
C ALA A 20 6.63 -1.93 18.00
N LEU A 21 7.59 -2.84 18.29
CA LEU A 21 7.89 -3.29 19.64
C LEU A 21 8.37 -2.13 20.53
N ASP A 22 9.28 -1.29 20.03
CA ASP A 22 9.83 -0.16 20.81
C ASP A 22 8.77 0.93 21.02
N GLU A 23 8.00 1.25 20.01
CA GLU A 23 6.89 2.19 20.09
C GLU A 23 5.81 1.71 21.08
N SER A 24 5.50 0.41 21.10
CA SER A 24 4.50 -0.15 22.02
C SER A 24 4.88 0.00 23.50
N ARG A 25 6.17 -0.01 23.82
CA ARG A 25 6.68 0.15 25.20
C ARG A 25 6.49 1.57 25.73
N THR A 26 6.45 2.55 24.86
CA THR A 26 6.33 3.97 25.19
C THR A 26 4.99 4.58 24.82
N ALA A 27 4.15 3.81 24.14
CA ALA A 27 2.83 4.25 23.69
C ALA A 27 1.93 4.61 24.89
N PRO A 28 1.12 5.67 24.77
CA PRO A 28 0.20 6.11 25.84
C PRO A 28 -1.06 5.23 25.89
N TRP A 29 -0.88 3.96 26.27
CA TRP A 29 -2.01 3.03 26.45
C TRP A 29 -3.01 3.51 27.48
N ILE A 30 -2.55 4.31 28.46
CA ILE A 30 -3.37 4.96 29.47
C ILE A 30 -2.90 6.40 29.60
N GLU A 31 -3.82 7.34 29.43
CA GLU A 31 -3.60 8.77 29.61
C GLU A 31 -4.52 9.30 30.72
N THR A 32 -3.99 10.13 31.61
CA THR A 32 -4.78 10.81 32.62
C THR A 32 -4.98 12.28 32.27
N ARG A 33 -6.21 12.77 32.32
CA ARG A 33 -6.59 14.17 32.10
C ARG A 33 -7.28 14.73 33.33
N GLU A 34 -6.83 15.87 33.80
CA GLU A 34 -7.50 16.62 34.89
C GLU A 34 -8.48 17.62 34.28
N THR A 35 -9.71 17.65 34.84
CA THR A 35 -10.79 18.53 34.39
C THR A 35 -11.54 19.10 35.58
N SER A 36 -12.38 20.12 35.35
CA SER A 36 -13.28 20.66 36.40
C SER A 36 -14.35 19.65 36.91
N MET A 37 -14.56 18.56 36.15
CA MET A 37 -15.52 17.50 36.53
C MET A 37 -14.82 16.34 37.25
N GLY A 38 -13.50 16.37 37.40
CA GLY A 38 -12.68 15.34 37.99
C GLY A 38 -11.61 14.82 37.08
N ARG A 39 -10.96 13.76 37.52
CA ARG A 39 -9.91 13.06 36.77
C ARG A 39 -10.51 12.07 35.78
N ILE A 40 -10.02 12.09 34.53
CA ILE A 40 -10.44 11.17 33.49
C ILE A 40 -9.25 10.29 33.12
N GLU A 41 -9.45 8.99 33.13
CA GLU A 41 -8.52 8.01 32.56
C GLU A 41 -9.01 7.63 31.16
N VAL A 42 -8.18 7.84 30.14
CA VAL A 42 -8.42 7.42 28.74
C VAL A 42 -7.54 6.23 28.47
N ARG A 43 -8.15 5.10 28.10
CA ARG A 43 -7.46 3.83 27.86
C ARG A 43 -7.63 3.40 26.41
N GLN A 44 -6.58 2.82 25.86
CA GLN A 44 -6.64 2.04 24.61
C GLN A 44 -6.77 0.56 25.01
N GLU A 45 -7.90 -0.04 24.70
CA GLU A 45 -8.19 -1.44 25.04
C GLU A 45 -8.25 -2.29 23.76
N PRO A 46 -7.87 -3.59 23.81
CA PRO A 46 -7.99 -4.47 22.66
C PRO A 46 -9.44 -4.57 22.20
N ILE A 47 -9.63 -4.67 20.89
CA ILE A 47 -10.98 -4.85 20.31
C ILE A 47 -11.48 -6.28 20.53
N GLY A 48 -10.58 -7.28 20.50
CA GLY A 48 -10.90 -8.69 20.61
C GLY A 48 -10.42 -9.52 19.41
N PRO A 49 -11.09 -10.64 19.10
CA PRO A 49 -10.68 -11.51 17.99
C PRO A 49 -10.70 -10.76 16.66
N THR A 50 -9.54 -10.69 16.01
CA THR A 50 -9.31 -9.92 14.79
C THR A 50 -8.86 -10.83 13.65
N VAL A 51 -9.40 -10.63 12.47
CA VAL A 51 -8.94 -11.29 11.23
C VAL A 51 -8.07 -10.33 10.44
N GLY A 52 -6.85 -10.77 10.11
CA GLY A 52 -5.97 -10.13 9.15
C GLY A 52 -5.97 -10.88 7.82
N ILE A 53 -6.50 -10.29 6.77
CA ILE A 53 -6.48 -10.84 5.41
C ILE A 53 -5.38 -10.11 4.65
N VAL A 54 -4.30 -10.81 4.34
CA VAL A 54 -3.12 -10.24 3.71
C VAL A 54 -3.09 -10.52 2.20
N ALA A 55 -2.51 -9.60 1.43
CA ALA A 55 -2.33 -9.73 0.00
C ALA A 55 -1.02 -10.49 -0.33
N PHE A 56 -0.93 -10.99 -1.55
CA PHE A 56 0.19 -11.84 -2.00
C PHE A 56 1.50 -11.06 -2.24
N ASN A 57 1.41 -9.76 -2.51
CA ASN A 57 2.54 -8.97 -3.01
C ASN A 57 3.54 -8.51 -1.93
N GLY A 58 3.19 -8.60 -0.65
CA GLY A 58 4.09 -8.19 0.44
C GLY A 58 3.64 -8.69 1.81
N PRO A 59 3.34 -9.99 1.99
CA PRO A 59 2.76 -10.48 3.25
C PRO A 59 3.67 -10.23 4.46
N HIS A 60 5.00 -10.30 4.32
CA HIS A 60 5.95 -10.01 5.40
C HIS A 60 5.87 -8.55 5.88
N MET A 61 5.67 -7.59 4.94
CA MET A 61 5.45 -6.18 5.28
C MET A 61 4.10 -5.98 5.97
N GLN A 62 3.05 -6.66 5.49
CA GLN A 62 1.72 -6.58 6.11
C GLN A 62 1.71 -7.20 7.51
N PHE A 63 2.52 -8.24 7.77
CA PHE A 63 2.75 -8.72 9.13
C PHE A 63 3.36 -7.63 10.01
N ALA A 64 4.36 -6.92 9.52
CA ALA A 64 5.00 -5.83 10.26
C ALA A 64 4.05 -4.67 10.58
N LEU A 65 3.22 -4.30 9.60
CA LEU A 65 2.40 -3.08 9.67
C LEU A 65 1.05 -3.30 10.36
N ALA A 66 0.48 -4.51 10.29
CA ALA A 66 -0.86 -4.79 10.78
C ALA A 66 -0.91 -5.85 11.88
N ILE A 67 -0.22 -6.98 11.68
CA ILE A 67 -0.39 -8.14 12.55
C ILE A 67 0.33 -7.95 13.87
N ILE A 68 1.60 -7.54 13.82
CA ILE A 68 2.39 -7.26 15.03
C ILE A 68 1.75 -6.15 15.86
N PRO A 69 1.36 -4.98 15.31
CA PRO A 69 0.61 -3.98 16.07
C PRO A 69 -0.69 -4.51 16.67
N GLY A 70 -1.44 -5.34 15.95
CA GLY A 70 -2.66 -5.96 16.48
C GLY A 70 -2.42 -6.86 17.68
N LEU A 71 -1.35 -7.67 17.67
CA LEU A 71 -0.92 -8.49 18.82
C LEU A 71 -0.43 -7.62 19.98
N LEU A 72 0.36 -6.58 19.72
CA LEU A 72 0.86 -5.64 20.73
C LEU A 72 -0.28 -4.86 21.39
N ALA A 73 -1.36 -4.60 20.68
CA ALA A 73 -2.59 -4.02 21.21
C ALA A 73 -3.40 -4.99 22.11
N GLY A 74 -2.98 -6.28 22.20
CA GLY A 74 -3.62 -7.30 23.03
C GLY A 74 -4.75 -8.08 22.37
N ASN A 75 -4.88 -7.99 21.05
CA ASN A 75 -5.87 -8.77 20.30
C ASN A 75 -5.40 -10.21 20.06
N THR A 76 -6.35 -11.13 19.91
CA THR A 76 -6.07 -12.42 19.26
C THR A 76 -6.23 -12.28 17.76
N MET A 77 -5.32 -12.86 16.98
CA MET A 77 -5.24 -12.66 15.54
C MET A 77 -5.40 -13.96 14.76
N ILE A 78 -6.26 -13.94 13.75
CA ILE A 78 -6.36 -14.99 12.74
C ILE A 78 -5.86 -14.41 11.44
N ILE A 79 -4.75 -14.94 10.93
CA ILE A 79 -4.12 -14.45 9.71
C ILE A 79 -4.43 -15.38 8.56
N LYS A 80 -5.01 -14.82 7.52
CA LYS A 80 -5.33 -15.54 6.30
C LYS A 80 -4.45 -15.07 5.15
N LEU A 81 -3.60 -15.96 4.64
CA LEU A 81 -2.78 -15.74 3.46
C LEU A 81 -3.47 -16.30 2.21
N PRO A 82 -3.27 -15.67 1.04
CA PRO A 82 -3.72 -16.23 -0.22
C PRO A 82 -2.85 -17.43 -0.65
N PRO A 83 -3.35 -18.31 -1.53
CA PRO A 83 -2.62 -19.50 -1.98
C PRO A 83 -1.25 -19.21 -2.61
N GLU A 84 -1.09 -18.05 -3.23
CA GLU A 84 0.14 -17.62 -3.89
C GLU A 84 1.33 -17.47 -2.93
N CYS A 85 1.08 -17.21 -1.65
CA CYS A 85 2.14 -17.05 -0.66
C CYS A 85 2.04 -17.99 0.53
N ARG A 86 1.38 -19.16 0.37
CA ARG A 86 1.20 -20.16 1.43
C ARG A 86 2.50 -20.62 2.08
N MET A 87 3.60 -20.70 1.31
CA MET A 87 4.90 -21.11 1.86
C MET A 87 5.41 -20.16 2.94
N LEU A 88 5.19 -18.85 2.76
CA LEU A 88 5.53 -17.86 3.77
C LEU A 88 4.67 -18.04 5.04
N GLY A 89 3.42 -18.49 4.89
CA GLY A 89 2.54 -18.83 6.01
C GLY A 89 3.12 -19.94 6.90
N TYR A 90 3.77 -20.98 6.32
CA TYR A 90 4.46 -22.00 7.10
C TYR A 90 5.64 -21.42 7.89
N LEU A 91 6.45 -20.55 7.27
CA LEU A 91 7.57 -19.90 7.96
C LEU A 91 7.10 -19.03 9.14
N PHE A 92 6.01 -18.30 8.97
CA PHE A 92 5.42 -17.52 10.07
C PHE A 92 4.80 -18.41 11.15
N ALA A 93 4.19 -19.53 10.78
CA ALA A 93 3.66 -20.49 11.75
C ALA A 93 4.76 -21.15 12.57
N ASP A 94 5.88 -21.53 11.95
CA ASP A 94 7.05 -22.06 12.64
C ASP A 94 7.65 -21.04 13.61
N ALA A 95 7.83 -19.80 13.17
CA ALA A 95 8.30 -18.71 14.03
C ALA A 95 7.35 -18.43 15.20
N ALA A 96 6.04 -18.48 14.96
CA ALA A 96 5.03 -18.31 16.02
C ALA A 96 5.07 -19.46 17.04
N ALA A 97 5.32 -20.69 16.58
CA ALA A 97 5.48 -21.85 17.45
C ALA A 97 6.75 -21.75 18.31
N GLU A 98 7.86 -21.27 17.74
CA GLU A 98 9.11 -21.04 18.49
C GLU A 98 8.95 -19.89 19.52
N ALA A 99 8.11 -18.88 19.23
CA ALA A 99 7.82 -17.76 20.13
C ALA A 99 6.93 -18.16 21.32
N ASP A 100 6.41 -19.39 21.37
CA ASP A 100 5.59 -19.97 22.45
C ASP A 100 4.39 -19.10 22.86
N PHE A 101 3.66 -18.57 21.87
CA PHE A 101 2.42 -17.86 22.14
C PHE A 101 1.40 -18.76 22.85
N PRO A 102 0.63 -18.23 23.82
CA PRO A 102 -0.47 -18.99 24.39
C PRO A 102 -1.44 -19.49 23.29
N PRO A 103 -1.96 -20.72 23.42
CA PRO A 103 -2.87 -21.28 22.44
C PRO A 103 -4.04 -20.35 22.12
N GLY A 104 -4.31 -20.10 20.82
CA GLY A 104 -5.40 -19.25 20.37
C GLY A 104 -5.06 -17.75 20.25
N VAL A 105 -3.87 -17.31 20.66
CA VAL A 105 -3.44 -15.92 20.47
C VAL A 105 -3.18 -15.60 19.01
N LEU A 106 -2.51 -16.48 18.30
CA LEU A 106 -2.20 -16.32 16.88
C LEU A 106 -2.53 -17.61 16.13
N SER A 107 -3.33 -17.48 15.08
CA SER A 107 -3.65 -18.56 14.14
C SER A 107 -3.27 -18.12 12.72
N ILE A 108 -2.53 -18.95 12.00
CA ILE A 108 -2.07 -18.66 10.64
C ILE A 108 -2.61 -19.75 9.71
N LEU A 109 -3.28 -19.34 8.64
CA LEU A 109 -3.85 -20.25 7.65
C LEU A 109 -3.72 -19.69 6.24
N ALA A 110 -3.72 -20.56 5.26
CA ALA A 110 -3.80 -20.22 3.85
C ALA A 110 -5.11 -20.76 3.27
N GLY A 111 -5.75 -19.98 2.41
CA GLY A 111 -7.01 -20.37 1.79
C GLY A 111 -7.46 -19.43 0.70
N ASP A 112 -8.47 -19.87 -0.04
CA ASP A 112 -9.10 -19.11 -1.11
C ASP A 112 -10.09 -18.05 -0.57
N ALA A 113 -10.86 -17.45 -1.48
CA ALA A 113 -11.78 -16.37 -1.15
C ALA A 113 -12.92 -16.80 -0.22
N ASP A 114 -13.38 -18.05 -0.31
CA ASP A 114 -14.43 -18.63 0.54
C ASP A 114 -14.03 -18.68 2.01
N VAL A 115 -12.76 -19.03 2.29
CA VAL A 115 -12.20 -18.97 3.66
C VAL A 115 -12.18 -17.54 4.17
N SER A 116 -11.78 -16.57 3.33
CA SER A 116 -11.81 -15.14 3.71
C SER A 116 -13.24 -14.69 4.03
N GLN A 117 -14.20 -15.03 3.18
CA GLN A 117 -15.59 -14.68 3.36
C GLN A 117 -16.16 -15.27 4.67
N TYR A 118 -15.92 -16.56 4.92
CA TYR A 118 -16.34 -17.21 6.16
C TYR A 118 -15.79 -16.49 7.41
N LEU A 119 -14.50 -16.14 7.40
CA LEU A 119 -13.88 -15.45 8.53
C LEU A 119 -14.45 -14.04 8.71
N VAL A 120 -14.62 -13.30 7.62
CA VAL A 120 -15.16 -11.92 7.65
C VAL A 120 -16.59 -11.90 8.14
N GLU A 121 -17.43 -12.89 7.79
CA GLU A 121 -18.84 -12.98 8.18
C GLU A 121 -19.04 -13.59 9.60
N HIS A 122 -18.01 -14.22 10.16
CA HIS A 122 -18.15 -14.93 11.43
C HIS A 122 -18.47 -13.99 12.60
N PRO A 123 -19.55 -14.26 13.38
CA PRO A 123 -20.03 -13.34 14.42
C PRO A 123 -19.06 -13.16 15.59
N GLY A 124 -18.13 -14.08 15.80
CA GLY A 124 -17.09 -13.98 16.84
C GLY A 124 -15.91 -13.06 16.48
N ILE A 125 -15.88 -12.49 15.27
CA ILE A 125 -14.82 -11.59 14.83
C ILE A 125 -15.22 -10.15 15.14
N ALA A 126 -14.43 -9.48 15.97
CA ALA A 126 -14.67 -8.10 16.40
C ALA A 126 -14.07 -7.06 15.44
N ALA A 127 -12.98 -7.40 14.76
CA ALA A 127 -12.33 -6.52 13.79
C ALA A 127 -11.80 -7.27 12.57
N VAL A 128 -11.75 -6.59 11.43
CA VAL A 128 -11.13 -7.09 10.20
C VAL A 128 -10.11 -6.08 9.72
N HIS A 129 -8.88 -6.54 9.53
CA HIS A 129 -7.84 -5.83 8.81
C HIS A 129 -7.70 -6.47 7.43
N PHE A 130 -7.97 -5.74 6.37
CA PHE A 130 -7.99 -6.25 5.00
C PHE A 130 -7.07 -5.44 4.10
N THR A 131 -6.14 -6.14 3.43
CA THR A 131 -5.33 -5.59 2.35
C THR A 131 -5.67 -6.29 1.05
N GLY A 132 -6.10 -5.54 0.03
CA GLY A 132 -6.49 -6.12 -1.26
C GLY A 132 -7.15 -5.15 -2.23
N GLY A 133 -7.85 -5.69 -3.22
CA GLY A 133 -8.55 -4.87 -4.23
C GLY A 133 -9.77 -4.15 -3.66
N THR A 134 -10.06 -2.96 -4.19
CA THR A 134 -11.13 -2.07 -3.72
C THR A 134 -12.52 -2.74 -3.73
N GLU A 135 -12.86 -3.47 -4.78
CA GLU A 135 -14.17 -4.14 -4.88
C GLU A 135 -14.37 -5.20 -3.78
N VAL A 136 -13.30 -5.94 -3.47
CA VAL A 136 -13.35 -6.92 -2.37
C VAL A 136 -13.41 -6.20 -1.01
N GLY A 137 -12.68 -5.09 -0.85
CA GLY A 137 -12.76 -4.25 0.35
C GLY A 137 -14.17 -3.72 0.61
N MET A 138 -14.89 -3.30 -0.43
CA MET A 138 -16.31 -2.91 -0.32
C MET A 138 -17.17 -4.09 0.13
N SER A 139 -16.94 -5.30 -0.38
CA SER A 139 -17.66 -6.50 0.05
C SER A 139 -17.39 -6.82 1.52
N VAL A 140 -16.14 -6.64 1.99
CA VAL A 140 -15.76 -6.79 3.40
C VAL A 140 -16.49 -5.76 4.27
N MET A 141 -16.59 -4.49 3.83
CA MET A 141 -17.37 -3.47 4.53
C MET A 141 -18.83 -3.88 4.70
N HIS A 142 -19.46 -4.34 3.62
CA HIS A 142 -20.85 -4.80 3.68
C HIS A 142 -21.06 -5.94 4.66
N ALA A 143 -20.18 -6.95 4.63
CA ALA A 143 -20.26 -8.10 5.53
C ALA A 143 -20.02 -7.73 7.01
N CYS A 144 -19.27 -6.68 7.28
CA CYS A 144 -19.00 -6.18 8.64
C CYS A 144 -20.08 -5.24 9.17
N ALA A 145 -20.88 -4.62 8.29
CA ALA A 145 -21.86 -3.59 8.67
C ALA A 145 -22.94 -4.11 9.61
N ASP A 146 -23.46 -5.32 9.41
CA ASP A 146 -24.57 -5.90 10.20
C ASP A 146 -24.23 -6.09 11.69
N ARG A 147 -22.94 -6.21 12.02
CA ARG A 147 -22.46 -6.39 13.39
C ARG A 147 -21.61 -5.23 13.90
N VAL A 148 -21.46 -4.17 13.09
CA VAL A 148 -20.64 -2.99 13.42
C VAL A 148 -19.20 -3.37 13.79
N ALA A 149 -18.61 -4.35 13.07
CA ALA A 149 -17.23 -4.75 13.30
C ALA A 149 -16.27 -3.61 12.91
N ASN A 150 -15.19 -3.47 13.67
CA ASN A 150 -14.14 -2.51 13.31
C ASN A 150 -13.40 -2.94 12.04
N LEU A 151 -12.99 -1.95 11.25
CA LEU A 151 -12.34 -2.18 9.97
C LEU A 151 -11.09 -1.32 9.82
N VAL A 152 -10.02 -1.94 9.29
CA VAL A 152 -8.90 -1.26 8.64
C VAL A 152 -8.85 -1.81 7.22
N LEU A 153 -8.90 -0.92 6.23
CA LEU A 153 -8.93 -1.27 4.82
C LEU A 153 -7.77 -0.59 4.10
N GLU A 154 -6.83 -1.39 3.64
CA GLU A 154 -5.73 -0.99 2.78
C GLU A 154 -5.97 -1.52 1.37
N LEU A 155 -6.41 -0.62 0.49
CA LEU A 155 -6.95 -0.98 -0.82
C LEU A 155 -6.05 -0.48 -1.95
N GLY A 156 -6.54 -0.63 -3.18
CA GLY A 156 -5.79 -0.27 -4.36
C GLY A 156 -5.48 1.22 -4.52
N GLY A 157 -4.61 1.52 -5.46
CA GLY A 157 -4.20 2.88 -5.79
C GLY A 157 -4.05 3.12 -7.29
N LYS A 158 -4.04 4.39 -7.67
CA LYS A 158 -3.65 4.89 -9.00
C LYS A 158 -2.78 6.13 -8.80
N SER A 159 -1.69 5.93 -8.08
CA SER A 159 -0.85 7.00 -7.58
C SER A 159 -0.22 7.80 -8.73
N ALA A 160 -0.10 9.11 -8.51
CA ALA A 160 0.50 10.02 -9.47
C ALA A 160 1.91 10.44 -9.02
N ALA A 161 2.89 10.31 -9.91
CA ALA A 161 4.18 10.97 -9.79
C ALA A 161 4.16 12.23 -10.68
N ILE A 162 4.33 13.39 -10.08
CA ILE A 162 4.38 14.69 -10.77
C ILE A 162 5.86 15.02 -11.02
N VAL A 163 6.26 15.19 -12.27
CA VAL A 163 7.60 15.63 -12.65
C VAL A 163 7.49 17.07 -13.12
N ALA A 164 7.87 18.02 -12.26
CA ALA A 164 7.81 19.44 -12.55
C ALA A 164 8.89 19.86 -13.57
N ALA A 165 8.69 21.00 -14.22
CA ALA A 165 9.61 21.50 -15.27
C ALA A 165 11.05 21.72 -14.76
N ASP A 166 11.21 22.01 -13.47
CA ASP A 166 12.49 22.21 -12.78
C ASP A 166 13.05 20.94 -12.14
N ALA A 167 12.41 19.78 -12.33
CA ALA A 167 12.84 18.54 -11.71
C ALA A 167 14.27 18.14 -12.13
N ASP A 168 15.06 17.65 -11.18
CA ASP A 168 16.32 16.99 -11.47
C ASP A 168 16.04 15.61 -12.09
N LEU A 169 16.18 15.51 -13.41
CA LEU A 169 15.90 14.28 -14.16
C LEU A 169 16.89 13.16 -13.89
N ASP A 170 18.11 13.48 -13.44
CA ASP A 170 19.11 12.48 -13.06
C ASP A 170 18.77 11.82 -11.74
N LEU A 171 17.93 12.45 -10.92
CA LEU A 171 17.30 11.87 -9.71
C LEU A 171 15.96 11.23 -10.05
N ALA A 172 15.08 11.93 -10.76
CA ALA A 172 13.68 11.56 -10.93
C ALA A 172 13.53 10.29 -11.78
N VAL A 173 14.22 10.20 -12.94
CA VAL A 173 14.05 9.09 -13.88
C VAL A 173 14.54 7.77 -13.30
N PRO A 174 15.74 7.63 -12.71
CA PRO A 174 16.16 6.40 -12.06
C PRO A 174 15.19 5.97 -10.93
N ALA A 175 14.77 6.89 -10.08
CA ALA A 175 13.82 6.60 -9.00
C ALA A 175 12.47 6.08 -9.52
N LEU A 176 11.97 6.63 -10.63
CA LEU A 176 10.74 6.15 -11.27
C LEU A 176 10.92 4.77 -11.90
N VAL A 177 12.03 4.52 -12.60
CA VAL A 177 12.33 3.20 -13.20
C VAL A 177 12.45 2.13 -12.11
N ASP A 178 13.15 2.41 -11.01
CA ASP A 178 13.29 1.48 -9.89
C ASP A 178 11.93 1.19 -9.25
N ALA A 179 11.09 2.21 -9.06
CA ALA A 179 9.74 2.03 -8.54
C ALA A 179 8.84 1.20 -9.47
N MET A 180 8.98 1.37 -10.79
CA MET A 180 8.27 0.57 -11.80
C MET A 180 8.74 -0.88 -11.79
N ALA A 181 10.04 -1.11 -11.59
CA ALA A 181 10.63 -2.45 -11.55
C ALA A 181 10.24 -3.21 -10.28
N LEU A 182 9.93 -2.51 -9.20
CA LEU A 182 9.57 -3.15 -7.92
C LEU A 182 8.28 -3.98 -8.09
N TYR A 183 8.37 -5.28 -7.78
CA TYR A 183 7.29 -6.26 -7.94
C TYR A 183 6.69 -6.31 -9.37
N SER A 184 7.39 -5.83 -10.39
CA SER A 184 6.87 -5.70 -11.77
C SER A 184 5.55 -4.92 -11.80
N GLY A 185 5.48 -3.82 -11.07
CA GLY A 185 4.30 -2.96 -10.95
C GLY A 185 3.16 -3.50 -10.08
N GLN A 186 3.33 -4.66 -9.42
CA GLN A 186 2.29 -5.27 -8.58
C GLN A 186 2.35 -4.77 -7.13
N ILE A 187 2.28 -3.45 -6.95
CA ILE A 187 2.30 -2.79 -5.65
C ILE A 187 1.24 -1.68 -5.60
N CYS A 188 0.52 -1.60 -4.49
CA CYS A 188 -0.60 -0.66 -4.32
C CYS A 188 -0.18 0.82 -4.41
N VAL A 189 1.04 1.16 -3.99
CA VAL A 189 1.61 2.52 -4.05
C VAL A 189 2.33 2.82 -5.36
N ALA A 190 2.30 1.92 -6.36
CA ALA A 190 2.98 2.12 -7.63
C ALA A 190 2.56 3.45 -8.29
N MET A 191 3.56 4.25 -8.68
CA MET A 191 3.35 5.51 -9.40
C MET A 191 3.02 5.20 -10.87
N THR A 192 1.78 4.80 -11.13
CA THR A 192 1.34 4.32 -12.44
C THR A 192 0.77 5.41 -13.34
N ARG A 193 0.56 6.63 -12.80
CA ARG A 193 0.34 7.85 -13.57
C ARG A 193 1.55 8.76 -13.42
N LEU A 194 2.25 9.01 -14.51
CA LEU A 194 3.38 9.93 -14.58
C LEU A 194 2.88 11.23 -15.18
N LEU A 195 2.67 12.22 -14.32
CA LEU A 195 2.25 13.56 -14.74
C LEU A 195 3.52 14.36 -15.02
N VAL A 196 3.77 14.72 -16.27
CA VAL A 196 5.04 15.31 -16.70
C VAL A 196 4.79 16.71 -17.28
N ALA A 197 5.54 17.71 -16.80
CA ALA A 197 5.47 19.06 -17.37
C ALA A 197 5.75 19.01 -18.88
N ARG A 198 4.90 19.67 -19.68
CA ARG A 198 4.92 19.62 -21.13
C ARG A 198 6.28 20.01 -21.72
N GLU A 199 6.98 20.94 -21.08
CA GLU A 199 8.28 21.46 -21.50
C GLU A 199 9.37 20.37 -21.55
N ILE A 200 9.28 19.36 -20.66
CA ILE A 200 10.27 18.29 -20.50
C ILE A 200 9.71 16.91 -20.87
N HIS A 201 8.46 16.87 -21.38
CA HIS A 201 7.72 15.62 -21.60
C HIS A 201 8.51 14.61 -22.46
N ASP A 202 8.99 15.02 -23.62
CA ASP A 202 9.65 14.12 -24.56
C ASP A 202 11.00 13.62 -24.00
N GLU A 203 11.76 14.49 -23.33
CA GLU A 203 13.01 14.11 -22.68
C GLU A 203 12.77 13.08 -21.56
N VAL A 204 11.74 13.28 -20.74
CA VAL A 204 11.37 12.32 -19.66
C VAL A 204 10.94 11.00 -20.26
N VAL A 205 10.11 11.00 -21.31
CA VAL A 205 9.67 9.78 -21.99
C VAL A 205 10.86 9.01 -22.56
N ASP A 206 11.76 9.67 -23.30
CA ASP A 206 12.94 9.04 -23.91
C ASP A 206 13.85 8.41 -22.83
N ARG A 207 14.09 9.13 -21.73
CA ARG A 207 14.89 8.62 -20.60
C ARG A 207 14.22 7.44 -19.89
N LEU A 208 12.90 7.47 -19.69
CA LEU A 208 12.15 6.37 -19.10
C LEU A 208 12.18 5.13 -20.00
N VAL A 209 11.96 5.30 -21.30
CA VAL A 209 12.08 4.20 -22.28
C VAL A 209 13.45 3.55 -22.18
N ALA A 210 14.54 4.34 -22.24
CA ALA A 210 15.89 3.81 -22.12
C ALA A 210 16.13 3.08 -20.79
N GLY A 211 15.60 3.60 -19.68
CA GLY A 211 15.71 2.97 -18.37
C GLY A 211 14.93 1.66 -18.26
N LEU A 212 13.73 1.60 -18.82
CA LEU A 212 12.89 0.39 -18.81
C LEU A 212 13.47 -0.71 -19.73
N GLU A 213 14.01 -0.34 -20.89
CA GLU A 213 14.65 -1.27 -21.82
C GLU A 213 15.98 -1.84 -21.29
N ALA A 214 16.63 -1.13 -20.36
CA ALA A 214 17.85 -1.60 -19.71
C ALA A 214 17.58 -2.65 -18.61
N LEU A 215 16.32 -2.86 -18.21
CA LEU A 215 15.95 -3.86 -17.20
C LEU A 215 16.20 -5.28 -17.71
N THR A 216 16.81 -6.11 -16.86
CA THR A 216 17.09 -7.52 -17.16
C THR A 216 15.93 -8.39 -16.74
N MET A 217 15.18 -8.90 -17.73
CA MET A 217 14.10 -9.88 -17.48
C MET A 217 14.67 -11.30 -17.38
N GLY A 218 14.19 -12.06 -16.40
CA GLY A 218 14.68 -13.42 -16.26
C GLY A 218 14.16 -14.15 -15.01
N ASP A 219 14.79 -15.29 -14.72
CA ASP A 219 14.52 -16.08 -13.54
C ASP A 219 14.68 -15.20 -12.27
N PRO A 220 13.65 -15.10 -11.43
CA PRO A 220 13.73 -14.33 -10.18
C PRO A 220 14.82 -14.80 -9.22
N ALA A 221 15.28 -16.05 -9.31
CA ALA A 221 16.37 -16.57 -8.49
C ALA A 221 17.76 -16.07 -8.94
N ASN A 222 17.90 -15.55 -10.15
CA ASN A 222 19.15 -14.97 -10.62
C ASN A 222 19.32 -13.55 -10.05
N LEU A 223 20.48 -13.28 -9.45
CA LEU A 223 20.80 -11.98 -8.83
C LEU A 223 20.89 -10.82 -9.85
N ASP A 224 21.17 -11.12 -11.11
CA ASP A 224 21.21 -10.12 -12.19
C ASP A 224 19.81 -9.73 -12.71
N THR A 225 18.78 -10.51 -12.36
CA THR A 225 17.41 -10.21 -12.76
C THR A 225 16.89 -8.99 -12.01
N THR A 226 16.44 -7.99 -12.76
CA THR A 226 15.80 -6.77 -12.23
C THR A 226 14.30 -6.73 -12.49
N TRP A 227 13.81 -7.56 -13.43
CA TRP A 227 12.39 -7.65 -13.79
C TRP A 227 11.92 -9.10 -13.80
N GLY A 228 10.95 -9.41 -12.92
CA GLY A 228 10.42 -10.77 -12.76
C GLY A 228 9.06 -10.97 -13.42
N PRO A 229 8.52 -12.20 -13.36
CA PRO A 229 7.17 -12.50 -13.83
C PRO A 229 6.10 -11.93 -12.90
N LEU A 230 4.88 -11.82 -13.42
CA LEU A 230 3.68 -11.56 -12.63
C LEU A 230 3.33 -12.78 -11.77
N ALA A 231 2.60 -12.56 -10.69
CA ALA A 231 2.34 -13.60 -9.68
C ALA A 231 1.38 -14.71 -10.15
N ALA A 232 0.52 -14.42 -11.13
CA ALA A 232 -0.44 -15.40 -11.64
C ALA A 232 -0.91 -15.02 -13.06
N PRO A 233 -1.44 -16.00 -13.86
CA PRO A 233 -1.88 -15.76 -15.23
C PRO A 233 -2.96 -14.67 -15.31
N ARG A 234 -3.88 -14.59 -14.36
CA ARG A 234 -4.93 -13.58 -14.33
C ARG A 234 -4.41 -12.13 -14.32
N PHE A 235 -3.22 -11.89 -13.76
CA PHE A 235 -2.61 -10.55 -13.75
C PHE A 235 -1.99 -10.21 -15.11
N LEU A 236 -1.43 -11.21 -15.79
CA LEU A 236 -0.93 -11.09 -17.16
C LEU A 236 -2.08 -10.77 -18.12
N ASP A 237 -3.13 -11.60 -18.12
CA ASP A 237 -4.32 -11.41 -18.96
C ASP A 237 -4.96 -10.03 -18.72
N ARG A 238 -5.03 -9.62 -17.45
CA ARG A 238 -5.54 -8.29 -17.07
C ARG A 238 -4.70 -7.17 -17.67
N ALA A 239 -3.39 -7.22 -17.52
CA ALA A 239 -2.49 -6.18 -18.02
C ALA A 239 -2.55 -6.09 -19.56
N GLU A 240 -2.51 -7.21 -20.28
CA GLU A 240 -2.65 -7.27 -21.73
C GLU A 240 -3.97 -6.66 -22.21
N ASN A 241 -5.08 -7.02 -21.57
CA ASN A 241 -6.39 -6.46 -21.90
C ASN A 241 -6.46 -4.93 -21.69
N TYR A 242 -5.79 -4.38 -20.66
CA TYR A 242 -5.72 -2.93 -20.45
C TYR A 242 -4.88 -2.24 -21.51
N ILE A 243 -3.76 -2.82 -21.92
CA ILE A 243 -2.91 -2.30 -23.00
C ILE A 243 -3.69 -2.27 -24.30
N GLU A 244 -4.36 -3.37 -24.67
CA GLU A 244 -5.15 -3.46 -25.88
C GLU A 244 -6.24 -2.37 -25.93
N ARG A 245 -7.01 -2.21 -24.86
CA ARG A 245 -8.06 -1.19 -24.78
C ARG A 245 -7.49 0.23 -24.77
N ALA A 246 -6.34 0.47 -24.13
CA ALA A 246 -5.69 1.76 -24.14
C ALA A 246 -5.26 2.16 -25.54
N VAL A 247 -4.64 1.24 -26.28
CA VAL A 247 -4.25 1.46 -27.69
C VAL A 247 -5.45 1.68 -28.58
N ALA A 248 -6.51 0.88 -28.42
CA ALA A 248 -7.77 1.09 -29.13
C ALA A 248 -8.43 2.44 -28.82
N GLY A 249 -8.19 2.97 -27.61
CA GLY A 249 -8.62 4.30 -27.16
C GLY A 249 -7.71 5.46 -27.61
N GLY A 250 -6.63 5.18 -28.35
CA GLY A 250 -5.73 6.18 -28.93
C GLY A 250 -4.40 6.36 -28.16
N ALA A 251 -4.14 5.61 -27.11
CA ALA A 251 -2.81 5.61 -26.46
C ALA A 251 -1.75 5.01 -27.40
N THR A 252 -0.51 5.45 -27.19
CA THR A 252 0.66 4.95 -27.93
C THR A 252 1.56 4.18 -26.98
N ILE A 253 2.02 3.00 -27.39
CA ILE A 253 3.04 2.26 -26.65
C ILE A 253 4.41 2.87 -26.98
N ALA A 254 5.06 3.49 -26.00
CA ALA A 254 6.41 4.02 -26.16
C ALA A 254 7.47 2.91 -26.02
N THR A 255 7.25 1.94 -25.11
CA THR A 255 8.05 0.72 -25.00
C THR A 255 7.24 -0.40 -24.35
N GLY A 256 7.64 -1.66 -24.53
CA GLY A 256 6.99 -2.84 -23.99
C GLY A 256 5.71 -3.23 -24.73
N GLY A 257 4.72 -3.66 -23.98
CA GLY A 257 3.37 -4.02 -24.50
C GLY A 257 3.24 -5.47 -24.94
N ALA A 258 4.28 -6.27 -24.87
CA ALA A 258 4.31 -7.65 -25.36
C ALA A 258 4.90 -8.62 -24.33
N ARG A 259 4.63 -9.90 -24.53
CA ARG A 259 5.34 -10.97 -23.81
C ARG A 259 6.75 -11.10 -24.42
N PRO A 260 7.81 -11.15 -23.58
CA PRO A 260 9.17 -11.31 -24.09
C PRO A 260 9.34 -12.67 -24.77
N SER A 261 10.12 -12.70 -25.86
CA SER A 261 10.46 -13.95 -26.51
C SER A 261 11.47 -14.76 -25.68
N GLY A 262 11.29 -16.08 -25.63
CA GLY A 262 12.26 -17.00 -25.01
C GLY A 262 12.21 -17.09 -23.48
N LEU A 263 11.26 -16.44 -22.82
CA LEU A 263 10.98 -16.61 -21.40
C LEU A 263 9.64 -17.35 -21.21
N GLU A 264 9.68 -18.43 -20.43
CA GLU A 264 8.48 -19.15 -20.02
C GLU A 264 7.95 -18.58 -18.70
N GLY A 265 6.62 -18.45 -18.57
CA GLY A 265 5.97 -17.94 -17.38
C GLY A 265 5.11 -16.69 -17.64
N TYR A 266 4.73 -15.99 -16.59
CA TYR A 266 3.78 -14.87 -16.66
C TYR A 266 4.51 -13.54 -16.86
N PHE A 267 5.44 -13.49 -17.83
CA PHE A 267 6.21 -12.31 -18.14
C PHE A 267 5.44 -11.37 -19.07
N LEU A 268 5.53 -10.09 -18.78
CA LEU A 268 5.12 -8.98 -19.62
C LEU A 268 6.21 -7.92 -19.56
N GLU A 269 6.58 -7.37 -20.68
CA GLU A 269 7.54 -6.27 -20.75
C GLU A 269 7.02 -5.03 -20.00
N PRO A 270 7.90 -4.25 -19.35
CA PRO A 270 7.51 -2.98 -18.75
C PRO A 270 6.92 -2.07 -19.83
N THR A 271 5.68 -1.66 -19.65
CA THR A 271 4.91 -0.98 -20.69
C THR A 271 4.68 0.47 -20.34
N LEU A 272 5.20 1.38 -21.16
CA LEU A 272 4.99 2.81 -21.05
C LEU A 272 4.00 3.28 -22.11
N LEU A 273 2.87 3.83 -21.68
CA LEU A 273 1.84 4.39 -22.55
C LEU A 273 1.96 5.91 -22.58
N THR A 274 2.05 6.47 -23.78
CA THR A 274 1.97 7.92 -24.06
C THR A 274 0.69 8.26 -24.81
N ASN A 275 0.48 9.53 -25.11
CA ASN A 275 -0.79 10.00 -25.69
C ASN A 275 -2.01 9.56 -24.88
N VAL A 276 -1.86 9.56 -23.55
CA VAL A 276 -2.89 9.21 -22.56
C VAL A 276 -3.45 10.49 -21.97
N ASN A 277 -4.78 10.58 -21.88
CA ASN A 277 -5.46 11.56 -21.04
C ASN A 277 -5.98 10.89 -19.75
N ASN A 278 -6.31 11.69 -18.74
CA ASN A 278 -6.71 11.17 -17.45
C ASN A 278 -8.05 10.41 -17.45
N ASP A 279 -8.92 10.64 -18.44
CA ASP A 279 -10.24 9.98 -18.57
C ASP A 279 -10.12 8.55 -19.11
N MET A 280 -8.98 8.18 -19.70
CA MET A 280 -8.77 6.83 -20.22
C MET A 280 -8.81 5.80 -19.09
N GLU A 281 -9.41 4.65 -19.38
CA GLU A 281 -9.56 3.54 -18.42
C GLU A 281 -8.21 3.13 -17.79
N ALA A 282 -7.15 3.11 -18.61
CA ALA A 282 -5.80 2.78 -18.14
C ALA A 282 -5.23 3.81 -17.16
N ALA A 283 -5.67 5.08 -17.19
CA ALA A 283 -5.29 6.13 -16.25
C ALA A 283 -6.17 6.15 -14.99
N GLN A 284 -7.40 5.66 -15.06
CA GLN A 284 -8.35 5.69 -13.94
C GLN A 284 -8.39 4.42 -13.10
N ASN A 285 -8.11 3.24 -13.68
CA ASN A 285 -8.22 1.98 -12.97
C ASN A 285 -6.85 1.43 -12.54
N GLU A 286 -6.83 0.77 -11.38
CA GLU A 286 -5.68 0.02 -10.93
C GLU A 286 -5.51 -1.24 -11.79
N ILE A 287 -4.40 -1.33 -12.51
CA ILE A 287 -4.08 -2.49 -13.36
C ILE A 287 -3.40 -3.58 -12.52
N PHE A 288 -2.60 -3.19 -11.55
CA PHE A 288 -1.79 -4.06 -10.69
C PHE A 288 -0.81 -4.91 -11.50
N GLY A 289 -0.07 -4.25 -12.37
CA GLY A 289 0.86 -4.83 -13.32
C GLY A 289 1.71 -3.77 -14.00
N PRO A 290 2.56 -4.16 -14.95
CA PRO A 290 3.63 -3.33 -15.50
C PRO A 290 3.15 -2.35 -16.59
N VAL A 291 2.12 -1.56 -16.30
CA VAL A 291 1.53 -0.61 -17.25
C VAL A 291 1.49 0.78 -16.62
N PHE A 292 2.21 1.71 -17.23
CA PHE A 292 2.42 3.08 -16.75
C PHE A 292 1.94 4.07 -17.80
N CYS A 293 1.27 5.14 -17.37
CA CYS A 293 0.66 6.14 -18.25
C CYS A 293 1.38 7.47 -18.06
N VAL A 294 1.89 8.06 -19.15
CA VAL A 294 2.44 9.42 -19.15
C VAL A 294 1.37 10.40 -19.61
N ILE A 295 1.12 11.41 -18.78
CA ILE A 295 0.10 12.44 -19.02
C ILE A 295 0.78 13.81 -18.90
N PRO A 296 0.82 14.62 -19.96
CA PRO A 296 1.41 15.95 -19.91
C PRO A 296 0.51 16.94 -19.13
N PHE A 297 1.13 17.92 -18.46
CA PHE A 297 0.43 19.06 -17.86
C PHE A 297 1.16 20.37 -18.16
N ASP A 298 0.45 21.51 -18.08
CA ASP A 298 0.99 22.83 -18.42
C ASP A 298 1.48 23.60 -17.18
N ASN A 299 0.95 23.31 -15.98
CA ASN A 299 1.35 23.95 -14.72
C ASN A 299 1.00 23.07 -13.51
N LEU A 300 1.59 23.37 -12.34
CA LEU A 300 1.37 22.56 -11.13
C LEU A 300 -0.07 22.54 -10.62
N ASP A 301 -0.89 23.58 -10.91
CA ASP A 301 -2.30 23.60 -10.54
C ASP A 301 -3.08 22.54 -11.33
N GLU A 302 -2.79 22.39 -12.62
CA GLU A 302 -3.33 21.35 -13.48
C GLU A 302 -2.83 19.97 -13.04
N ALA A 303 -1.54 19.81 -12.73
CA ALA A 303 -0.98 18.55 -12.23
C ALA A 303 -1.71 18.10 -10.95
N VAL A 304 -1.95 19.01 -10.01
CA VAL A 304 -2.72 18.72 -8.78
C VAL A 304 -4.16 18.35 -9.10
N ALA A 305 -4.80 19.04 -10.06
CA ALA A 305 -6.16 18.71 -10.49
C ALA A 305 -6.22 17.30 -11.08
N ILE A 306 -5.32 16.95 -12.01
CA ILE A 306 -5.23 15.62 -12.62
C ILE A 306 -4.91 14.56 -11.55
N ALA A 307 -3.97 14.82 -10.63
CA ALA A 307 -3.62 13.88 -9.56
C ALA A 307 -4.84 13.56 -8.68
N ASN A 308 -5.65 14.58 -8.38
CA ASN A 308 -6.85 14.47 -7.55
C ASN A 308 -8.06 13.86 -8.28
N ASP A 309 -8.10 13.94 -9.60
CA ASP A 309 -9.16 13.38 -10.42
C ASP A 309 -8.96 11.87 -10.60
N SER A 310 -9.22 11.17 -9.54
CA SER A 310 -9.19 9.72 -9.38
C SER A 310 -10.06 9.31 -8.20
N ARG A 311 -10.68 8.14 -8.28
CA ARG A 311 -11.39 7.53 -7.15
C ARG A 311 -10.44 7.07 -6.03
N TYR A 312 -9.16 6.94 -6.32
CA TYR A 312 -8.10 6.51 -5.41
C TYR A 312 -7.41 7.69 -4.71
N GLY A 313 -6.70 7.37 -3.64
CA GLY A 313 -5.89 8.33 -2.90
C GLY A 313 -4.98 7.63 -1.90
N LEU A 314 -4.17 6.66 -2.37
CA LEU A 314 -3.24 5.93 -1.51
C LEU A 314 -1.92 6.71 -1.36
N SER A 315 -1.23 6.92 -2.47
CA SER A 315 0.07 7.58 -2.49
C SER A 315 0.16 8.61 -3.63
N GLY A 316 1.19 9.43 -3.59
CA GLY A 316 1.57 10.36 -4.64
C GLY A 316 2.99 10.86 -4.44
N SER A 317 3.59 11.43 -5.49
CA SER A 317 4.90 12.07 -5.38
C SER A 317 5.03 13.29 -6.28
N VAL A 318 6.02 14.13 -5.96
CA VAL A 318 6.45 15.24 -6.82
C VAL A 318 7.97 15.30 -6.86
N PHE A 319 8.51 15.51 -8.05
CA PHE A 319 9.92 15.81 -8.29
C PHE A 319 10.04 17.27 -8.72
N THR A 320 10.78 18.03 -7.95
CA THR A 320 11.04 19.48 -8.15
C THR A 320 12.28 19.89 -7.36
N THR A 321 13.00 20.89 -7.83
CA THR A 321 14.09 21.52 -7.08
C THR A 321 13.60 22.60 -6.10
N ASP A 322 12.35 23.05 -6.25
CA ASP A 322 11.71 23.99 -5.33
C ASP A 322 10.96 23.24 -4.21
N GLU A 323 11.60 23.12 -3.04
CA GLU A 323 11.02 22.46 -1.87
C GLU A 323 9.66 23.04 -1.47
N GLN A 324 9.50 24.37 -1.57
CA GLN A 324 8.25 25.03 -1.17
C GLN A 324 7.11 24.71 -2.15
N ALA A 325 7.39 24.67 -3.44
CA ALA A 325 6.45 24.23 -4.46
C ALA A 325 6.08 22.74 -4.23
N GLY A 326 7.07 21.89 -3.91
CA GLY A 326 6.85 20.51 -3.57
C GLY A 326 5.92 20.33 -2.37
N LEU A 327 6.12 21.11 -1.29
CA LEU A 327 5.25 21.11 -0.11
C LEU A 327 3.83 21.64 -0.41
N ASP A 328 3.69 22.64 -1.27
CA ASP A 328 2.37 23.13 -1.70
C ASP A 328 1.60 22.06 -2.46
N VAL A 329 2.24 21.41 -3.43
CA VAL A 329 1.66 20.27 -4.17
C VAL A 329 1.26 19.16 -3.20
N ALA A 330 2.14 18.76 -2.28
CA ALA A 330 1.89 17.70 -1.32
C ALA A 330 0.66 17.97 -0.43
N ARG A 331 0.46 19.20 -0.01
CA ARG A 331 -0.71 19.62 0.81
C ARG A 331 -2.02 19.63 0.04
N ARG A 332 -1.97 19.78 -1.27
CA ARG A 332 -3.15 19.90 -2.16
C ARG A 332 -3.56 18.58 -2.80
N VAL A 333 -2.63 17.63 -2.95
CA VAL A 333 -2.96 16.30 -3.46
C VAL A 333 -3.61 15.45 -2.36
N ARG A 334 -4.78 14.92 -2.65
CA ARG A 334 -5.59 14.12 -1.72
C ARG A 334 -5.16 12.66 -1.74
N SER A 335 -4.08 12.36 -1.01
CA SER A 335 -3.58 10.99 -0.79
C SER A 335 -3.29 10.76 0.69
N GLY A 336 -3.18 9.51 1.10
CA GLY A 336 -2.84 9.16 2.48
C GLY A 336 -1.38 9.38 2.79
N VAL A 337 -0.50 9.16 1.79
CA VAL A 337 0.94 9.47 1.85
C VAL A 337 1.37 10.25 0.61
N PHE A 338 2.37 11.10 0.77
CA PHE A 338 2.94 11.87 -0.32
C PHE A 338 4.45 12.03 -0.15
N ILE A 339 5.19 11.93 -1.24
CA ILE A 339 6.65 11.93 -1.23
C ILE A 339 7.17 13.09 -2.08
N ILE A 340 8.19 13.80 -1.62
CA ILE A 340 8.90 14.82 -2.37
C ILE A 340 10.26 14.27 -2.76
N ASN A 341 10.60 14.30 -4.05
CA ASN A 341 11.84 13.80 -4.62
C ASN A 341 12.14 12.33 -4.30
N GLY A 342 11.11 11.50 -4.37
CA GLY A 342 11.18 10.07 -4.16
C GLY A 342 9.90 9.36 -4.59
N THR A 343 9.85 8.05 -4.44
CA THR A 343 8.74 7.21 -4.93
C THR A 343 8.16 6.27 -3.87
N PHE A 344 8.88 6.02 -2.77
CA PHE A 344 8.46 5.06 -1.76
C PHE A 344 8.15 5.75 -0.41
N PRO A 345 7.02 5.42 0.24
CA PRO A 345 6.64 6.04 1.51
C PRO A 345 7.54 5.60 2.66
N CYS A 346 7.73 6.48 3.64
CA CYS A 346 8.35 6.12 4.91
C CYS A 346 7.34 5.37 5.78
N LEU A 347 7.47 4.05 5.87
CA LEU A 347 6.56 3.19 6.66
C LEU A 347 6.76 3.31 8.18
N ALA A 348 7.69 4.15 8.63
CA ALA A 348 7.81 4.56 10.03
C ALA A 348 6.82 5.67 10.43
N ALA A 349 6.12 6.23 9.45
CA ALA A 349 5.02 7.16 9.61
C ALA A 349 3.68 6.47 9.32
N PRO A 350 2.54 7.08 9.68
CA PRO A 350 1.23 6.49 9.38
C PRO A 350 1.07 6.27 7.87
N PHE A 351 0.73 5.04 7.51
CA PHE A 351 0.46 4.60 6.15
C PHE A 351 -1.02 4.26 5.99
N GLY A 352 -1.61 4.57 4.87
CA GLY A 352 -2.99 4.21 4.53
C GLY A 352 -3.64 5.17 3.54
N GLY A 353 -4.72 4.71 2.93
CA GLY A 353 -5.43 5.44 1.89
C GLY A 353 -6.47 6.45 2.38
N VAL A 354 -6.93 7.25 1.42
CA VAL A 354 -8.16 8.04 1.49
C VAL A 354 -9.02 7.72 0.27
N LYS A 355 -10.25 8.24 0.19
CA LYS A 355 -11.21 7.92 -0.88
C LYS A 355 -11.44 6.38 -0.96
N GLN A 356 -11.41 5.80 -2.18
CA GLN A 356 -11.59 4.36 -2.38
C GLN A 356 -10.30 3.53 -2.21
N SER A 357 -9.21 4.16 -1.76
CA SER A 357 -8.01 3.44 -1.32
C SER A 357 -8.09 2.93 0.12
N GLY A 358 -9.20 3.17 0.80
CA GLY A 358 -9.46 2.62 2.12
C GLY A 358 -9.49 3.64 3.25
N PHE A 359 -9.44 3.14 4.47
CA PHE A 359 -9.41 3.92 5.70
C PHE A 359 -8.76 3.12 6.83
N GLY A 360 -8.40 3.80 7.91
CA GLY A 360 -7.51 3.29 8.93
C GLY A 360 -6.08 3.72 8.65
N ARG A 361 -5.16 3.33 9.51
CA ARG A 361 -3.73 3.57 9.32
C ARG A 361 -2.93 2.37 9.81
N GLU A 362 -1.86 2.08 9.09
CA GLU A 362 -0.81 1.15 9.47
C GLU A 362 0.48 1.93 9.73
N GLY A 363 1.45 1.31 10.39
CA GLY A 363 2.74 1.94 10.67
C GLY A 363 2.66 3.14 11.60
N GLY A 364 3.81 3.56 12.11
CA GLY A 364 3.93 4.61 13.11
C GLY A 364 3.16 4.32 14.41
N PRO A 365 3.21 5.22 15.38
CA PRO A 365 2.42 5.10 16.62
C PRO A 365 0.91 5.00 16.38
N GLU A 366 0.40 5.60 15.30
CA GLU A 366 -1.01 5.56 14.93
C GLU A 366 -1.47 4.16 14.54
N GLY A 367 -0.61 3.38 13.89
CA GLY A 367 -0.87 1.98 13.52
C GLY A 367 -1.05 1.06 14.73
N LEU A 368 -0.39 1.34 15.86
CA LEU A 368 -0.57 0.58 17.10
C LEU A 368 -2.02 0.68 17.62
N PHE A 369 -2.66 1.83 17.42
CA PHE A 369 -4.02 2.08 17.91
C PHE A 369 -5.11 1.76 16.90
N ALA A 370 -4.76 1.39 15.67
CA ALA A 370 -5.74 1.08 14.62
C ALA A 370 -6.68 -0.09 14.97
N LEU A 371 -6.19 -1.03 15.80
CA LEU A 371 -6.94 -2.19 16.28
C LEU A 371 -7.19 -2.11 17.80
N THR A 372 -7.43 -0.91 18.31
CA THR A 372 -7.87 -0.65 19.69
C THR A 372 -9.21 0.05 19.72
N GLN A 373 -9.86 0.00 20.88
CA GLN A 373 -11.02 0.83 21.20
C GLN A 373 -10.71 1.72 22.39
N THR A 374 -11.09 3.00 22.27
CA THR A 374 -10.86 3.97 23.34
C THR A 374 -11.95 3.91 24.38
N LYS A 375 -11.57 3.76 25.66
CA LYS A 375 -12.47 3.81 26.80
C LYS A 375 -12.12 4.98 27.72
N SER A 376 -13.09 5.76 28.13
CA SER A 376 -12.91 6.81 29.13
C SER A 376 -13.54 6.40 30.46
N ILE A 377 -12.79 6.59 31.55
CA ILE A 377 -13.26 6.35 32.93
C ILE A 377 -13.17 7.68 33.67
N THR A 378 -14.31 8.21 34.10
CA THR A 378 -14.36 9.48 34.85
C THR A 378 -14.43 9.20 36.36
N LEU A 379 -13.46 9.73 37.09
CA LEU A 379 -13.47 9.78 38.55
C LEU A 379 -14.01 11.15 38.93
N SER A 380 -15.32 11.23 39.15
CA SER A 380 -15.99 12.49 39.48
C SER A 380 -15.52 13.04 40.82
N VAL A 381 -15.33 14.36 40.91
CA VAL A 381 -15.19 15.04 42.20
C VAL A 381 -16.55 14.94 42.93
N ALA A 382 -16.54 14.44 44.17
CA ALA A 382 -17.76 14.38 44.96
C ALA A 382 -18.37 15.81 45.09
N ALA A 383 -19.64 15.95 44.81
CA ALA A 383 -20.35 17.24 44.97
C ALA A 383 -20.21 17.66 46.44
N GLY A 384 -19.33 18.65 46.68
CA GLY A 384 -19.09 19.15 48.04
C GLY A 384 -17.60 19.27 48.42
N ALA A 385 -16.65 18.78 47.65
CA ALA A 385 -15.24 18.99 47.89
C ALA A 385 -14.71 20.26 47.16
N THR A 386 -15.32 21.40 47.44
CA THR A 386 -14.69 22.69 47.21
C THR A 386 -13.93 23.07 48.46
N ALA A 387 -12.56 22.94 48.41
CA ALA A 387 -11.70 23.51 49.43
C ALA A 387 -11.63 25.02 49.31
#